data_d961c012871adeac56e79d8bb499e69e
#
_entry.id   d961c012871adeac56e79d8bb499e69e
#
_cell.length_a   1.000
_cell.length_b   1.000
_cell.length_c   1.000
_cell.angle_alpha   90.00
_cell.angle_beta   90.00
_cell.angle_gamma   90.00
#
_symmetry.space_group_name_H-M   'P 1'
#
loop_
_entity.id
_entity.type
_entity.pdbx_description
1 polymer ?
#
loop_
_entity_poly.entity_id
_entity_poly.type
_entity_poly.pdbx_seq_one_letter_code
_entity_poly.pdbx_strand_id
1 'polypeptide(L)'
;MEIFSAEFVVSNTKVEKCPQDNLPEYAFIGRSNVGKSSLINMLTKRPKLAMTSSTPGKTLLINHFLINKEWYLVDLPGYGYASRGKKQVEKIQQIIEDYILEREQMTNLFVLIDCRLEPQKIDLEFMEWLGENGVPFSIIFTKADKLANGKVKDNVNKYLKKLTEQWEELPPHFVSSSEKKTGRQEILDYIDSINRSLKA
;
A
#
# COMPACT_ATOMS: atom_id res chain seq x y z
N MET A 1 6.76 -13.00 -11.21
CA MET A 1 5.50 -12.71 -11.94
C MET A 1 5.74 -11.63 -12.99
N GLU A 2 5.20 -11.81 -14.17
CA GLU A 2 5.10 -10.74 -15.16
C GLU A 2 3.69 -10.17 -15.22
N ILE A 3 3.57 -8.88 -15.55
CA ILE A 3 2.28 -8.22 -15.71
C ILE A 3 2.02 -8.00 -17.19
N PHE A 4 1.05 -8.73 -17.74
CA PHE A 4 0.63 -8.65 -19.13
C PHE A 4 -0.51 -7.67 -19.35
N SER A 5 -1.39 -7.53 -18.36
CA SER A 5 -2.50 -6.59 -18.42
C SER A 5 -2.74 -5.92 -17.07
N ALA A 6 -3.15 -4.68 -17.10
CA ALA A 6 -3.55 -3.89 -15.95
C ALA A 6 -4.64 -2.93 -16.39
N GLU A 7 -5.86 -3.11 -15.86
CA GLU A 7 -7.04 -2.39 -16.30
C GLU A 7 -7.78 -1.79 -15.11
N PHE A 8 -8.12 -0.51 -15.19
CA PHE A 8 -9.02 0.10 -14.23
C PHE A 8 -10.42 -0.52 -14.35
N VAL A 9 -11.01 -0.91 -13.22
CA VAL A 9 -12.32 -1.55 -13.19
C VAL A 9 -13.38 -0.67 -12.56
N VAL A 10 -13.15 -0.20 -11.34
CA VAL A 10 -14.15 0.57 -10.60
C VAL A 10 -13.50 1.47 -9.55
N SER A 11 -14.17 2.57 -9.28
CA SER A 11 -13.83 3.53 -8.23
C SER A 11 -15.06 3.79 -7.38
N ASN A 12 -14.95 3.61 -6.05
CA ASN A 12 -16.09 3.79 -5.14
C ASN A 12 -15.64 4.06 -3.70
N THR A 13 -16.62 4.27 -2.80
CA THR A 13 -16.38 4.50 -1.37
C THR A 13 -16.97 3.42 -0.47
N LYS A 14 -17.58 2.40 -1.06
CA LYS A 14 -18.34 1.37 -0.31
C LYS A 14 -17.89 -0.03 -0.66
N VAL A 15 -17.75 -0.88 0.35
CA VAL A 15 -17.32 -2.27 0.21
C VAL A 15 -18.27 -3.07 -0.70
N GLU A 16 -19.57 -2.89 -0.54
CA GLU A 16 -20.57 -3.58 -1.35
C GLU A 16 -20.55 -3.26 -2.84
N LYS A 17 -19.84 -2.18 -3.23
CA LYS A 17 -19.64 -1.79 -4.63
C LYS A 17 -18.30 -2.25 -5.21
N CYS A 18 -17.49 -2.94 -4.42
CA CYS A 18 -16.27 -3.57 -4.90
C CYS A 18 -16.59 -4.77 -5.79
N PRO A 19 -15.65 -5.22 -6.65
CA PRO A 19 -15.89 -6.37 -7.55
C PRO A 19 -16.36 -7.63 -6.82
N GLN A 20 -17.28 -8.38 -7.43
CA GLN A 20 -17.94 -9.55 -6.83
C GLN A 20 -17.40 -10.90 -7.35
N ASP A 21 -16.24 -10.89 -8.01
CA ASP A 21 -15.66 -12.08 -8.65
C ASP A 21 -14.75 -12.92 -7.75
N ASN A 22 -14.62 -12.55 -6.48
CA ASN A 22 -13.82 -13.26 -5.46
C ASN A 22 -12.33 -13.42 -5.77
N LEU A 23 -11.78 -12.62 -6.65
CA LEU A 23 -10.34 -12.61 -6.91
C LEU A 23 -9.58 -11.98 -5.73
N PRO A 24 -8.36 -12.44 -5.43
CA PRO A 24 -7.57 -11.86 -4.34
C PRO A 24 -7.22 -10.40 -4.61
N GLU A 25 -7.24 -9.60 -3.55
CA GLU A 25 -6.95 -8.17 -3.59
C GLU A 25 -5.71 -7.85 -2.76
N TYR A 26 -4.82 -7.08 -3.35
CA TYR A 26 -3.62 -6.53 -2.70
C TYR A 26 -3.78 -5.02 -2.64
N ALA A 27 -3.99 -4.50 -1.44
CA ALA A 27 -4.27 -3.08 -1.25
C ALA A 27 -3.00 -2.31 -0.90
N PHE A 28 -2.93 -1.08 -1.34
CA PHE A 28 -1.81 -0.16 -1.11
C PHE A 28 -2.32 1.08 -0.41
N ILE A 29 -1.68 1.43 0.69
CA ILE A 29 -2.04 2.58 1.51
C ILE A 29 -0.78 3.29 2.03
N GLY A 30 -0.91 4.55 2.34
CA GLY A 30 0.16 5.33 2.93
C GLY A 30 -0.29 6.75 3.18
N ARG A 31 0.60 7.58 3.69
CA ARG A 31 0.34 9.01 3.87
C ARG A 31 0.32 9.72 2.52
N SER A 32 -0.27 10.91 2.49
CA SER A 32 -0.23 11.78 1.31
C SER A 32 1.21 11.98 0.83
N ASN A 33 1.42 11.92 -0.48
CA ASN A 33 2.72 12.12 -1.13
C ASN A 33 3.82 11.08 -0.76
N VAL A 34 3.44 9.93 -0.25
CA VAL A 34 4.39 8.84 0.05
C VAL A 34 4.98 8.19 -1.21
N GLY A 35 4.37 8.41 -2.38
CA GLY A 35 4.77 7.82 -3.65
C GLY A 35 3.91 6.62 -4.08
N LYS A 36 2.68 6.50 -3.58
CA LYS A 36 1.79 5.37 -3.85
C LYS A 36 1.43 5.24 -5.33
N SER A 37 0.97 6.30 -5.98
CA SER A 37 0.61 6.27 -7.40
C SER A 37 1.82 5.97 -8.29
N SER A 38 2.97 6.53 -7.98
CA SER A 38 4.23 6.25 -8.70
C SER A 38 4.64 4.78 -8.55
N LEU A 39 4.48 4.22 -7.36
CA LEU A 39 4.76 2.80 -7.10
C LEU A 39 3.82 1.89 -7.91
N ILE A 40 2.53 2.17 -7.89
CA ILE A 40 1.53 1.41 -8.65
C ILE A 40 1.86 1.43 -10.15
N ASN A 41 2.17 2.60 -10.69
CA ASN A 41 2.54 2.74 -12.10
C ASN A 41 3.83 1.99 -12.43
N MET A 42 4.81 2.01 -11.53
CA MET A 42 6.06 1.26 -11.69
C MET A 42 5.83 -0.25 -11.65
N LEU A 43 5.05 -0.75 -10.69
CA LEU A 43 4.73 -2.18 -10.57
C LEU A 43 4.04 -2.71 -11.83
N THR A 44 3.09 -1.95 -12.36
CA THR A 44 2.28 -2.36 -13.51
C THR A 44 2.92 -2.05 -14.86
N LYS A 45 4.03 -1.30 -14.89
CA LYS A 45 4.62 -0.73 -16.12
C LYS A 45 3.61 0.08 -16.95
N ARG A 46 2.70 0.77 -16.27
CA ARG A 46 1.68 1.64 -16.88
C ARG A 46 1.82 3.05 -16.29
N PRO A 47 2.49 3.98 -16.97
CA PRO A 47 2.86 5.28 -16.39
C PRO A 47 1.68 6.18 -16.02
N LYS A 48 0.49 5.86 -16.48
CA LYS A 48 -0.72 6.66 -16.22
C LYS A 48 -1.88 5.85 -15.63
N LEU A 49 -1.64 4.65 -15.15
CA LEU A 49 -2.70 3.81 -14.60
C LEU A 49 -3.28 4.44 -13.33
N ALA A 50 -2.44 4.74 -12.36
CA ALA A 50 -2.83 5.51 -11.18
C ALA A 50 -2.46 6.98 -11.39
N MET A 51 -3.37 7.88 -11.00
CA MET A 51 -3.14 9.31 -11.16
C MET A 51 -2.12 9.82 -10.15
N THR A 52 -0.98 10.31 -10.65
CA THR A 52 0.01 11.00 -9.81
C THR A 52 -0.40 12.45 -9.61
N SER A 53 -0.25 12.97 -8.40
CA SER A 53 -0.54 14.36 -8.08
C SER A 53 0.41 14.87 -7.01
N SER A 54 0.95 16.07 -7.21
CA SER A 54 1.67 16.81 -6.20
C SER A 54 0.74 17.45 -5.16
N THR A 55 -0.55 17.50 -5.46
CA THR A 55 -1.56 18.07 -4.54
C THR A 55 -2.04 16.99 -3.58
N PRO A 56 -1.84 17.16 -2.25
CA PRO A 56 -2.34 16.22 -1.26
C PRO A 56 -3.84 16.02 -1.36
N GLY A 57 -4.29 14.77 -1.29
CA GLY A 57 -5.68 14.45 -1.05
C GLY A 57 -6.60 14.35 -2.25
N LYS A 58 -6.11 14.10 -3.43
CA LYS A 58 -6.97 13.89 -4.60
C LYS A 58 -7.61 12.49 -4.66
N THR A 59 -6.98 11.47 -4.08
CA THR A 59 -7.55 10.11 -4.08
C THR A 59 -8.39 9.91 -2.83
N LEU A 60 -9.70 10.08 -2.95
CA LEU A 60 -10.68 9.85 -1.88
C LEU A 60 -11.45 8.55 -2.07
N LEU A 61 -11.11 7.77 -3.08
CA LEU A 61 -11.86 6.63 -3.53
C LEU A 61 -10.99 5.36 -3.44
N ILE A 62 -11.66 4.23 -3.30
CA ILE A 62 -11.07 2.91 -3.45
C ILE A 62 -11.03 2.61 -4.95
N ASN A 63 -9.85 2.42 -5.52
CA ASN A 63 -9.68 2.13 -6.94
C ASN A 63 -9.21 0.71 -7.14
N HIS A 64 -9.96 -0.08 -7.92
CA HIS A 64 -9.61 -1.45 -8.28
C HIS A 64 -9.02 -1.50 -9.69
N PHE A 65 -7.84 -2.10 -9.79
CA PHE A 65 -7.17 -2.39 -11.07
C PHE A 65 -7.03 -3.90 -11.21
N LEU A 66 -7.59 -4.47 -12.27
CA LEU A 66 -7.49 -5.90 -12.56
C LEU A 66 -6.16 -6.20 -13.22
N ILE A 67 -5.38 -7.10 -12.61
CA ILE A 67 -4.03 -7.47 -13.07
C ILE A 67 -4.05 -8.89 -13.62
N ASN A 68 -3.60 -9.04 -14.86
CA ASN A 68 -3.52 -10.34 -15.56
C ASN A 68 -4.83 -11.13 -15.53
N LYS A 69 -5.96 -10.48 -15.33
CA LYS A 69 -7.28 -11.09 -15.12
C LYS A 69 -7.34 -12.10 -13.96
N GLU A 70 -6.38 -12.03 -13.03
CA GLU A 70 -6.23 -13.01 -11.95
C GLU A 70 -6.31 -12.44 -10.54
N TRP A 71 -6.01 -11.15 -10.37
CA TRP A 71 -6.01 -10.49 -9.05
C TRP A 71 -6.20 -8.98 -9.19
N TYR A 72 -6.53 -8.33 -8.08
CA TYR A 72 -6.70 -6.88 -8.05
C TYR A 72 -5.58 -6.19 -7.29
N LEU A 73 -5.05 -5.14 -7.88
CA LEU A 73 -4.31 -4.12 -7.17
C LEU A 73 -5.32 -3.05 -6.75
N VAL A 74 -5.37 -2.75 -5.44
CA VAL A 74 -6.35 -1.80 -4.89
C VAL A 74 -5.62 -0.59 -4.33
N ASP A 75 -5.95 0.58 -4.84
CA ASP A 75 -5.42 1.85 -4.38
C ASP A 75 -6.40 2.45 -3.36
N LEU A 76 -5.99 2.51 -2.10
CA LEU A 76 -6.79 3.08 -1.02
C LEU A 76 -6.50 4.56 -0.83
N PRO A 77 -7.48 5.34 -0.33
CA PRO A 77 -7.20 6.71 0.10
C PRO A 77 -6.07 6.75 1.12
N GLY A 78 -5.24 7.76 1.07
CA GLY A 78 -4.19 7.95 2.06
C GLY A 78 -4.73 8.44 3.40
N TYR A 79 -4.00 8.18 4.47
CA TYR A 79 -4.31 8.69 5.81
C TYR A 79 -3.40 9.88 6.19
N GLY A 80 -3.70 10.55 7.29
CA GLY A 80 -2.82 11.59 7.86
C GLY A 80 -2.89 12.96 7.17
N TYR A 81 -4.07 13.38 6.78
CA TYR A 81 -4.29 14.70 6.16
C TYR A 81 -4.51 15.80 7.20
N ALA A 82 -3.44 16.47 7.63
CA ALA A 82 -3.52 17.61 8.56
C ALA A 82 -4.23 18.85 7.97
N SER A 83 -4.25 18.97 6.64
CA SER A 83 -4.81 20.15 5.95
C SER A 83 -6.31 20.07 5.65
N ARG A 84 -6.97 18.97 6.01
CA ARG A 84 -8.39 18.77 5.75
C ARG A 84 -9.26 19.03 6.96
N GLY A 85 -10.49 19.44 6.73
CA GLY A 85 -11.48 19.58 7.80
C GLY A 85 -11.74 18.24 8.50
N LYS A 86 -12.03 18.30 9.81
CA LYS A 86 -12.25 17.13 10.68
C LYS A 86 -13.24 16.11 10.09
N LYS A 87 -14.39 16.58 9.59
CA LYS A 87 -15.42 15.72 9.00
C LYS A 87 -14.92 14.93 7.79
N GLN A 88 -14.07 15.54 6.97
CA GLN A 88 -13.53 14.88 5.79
C GLN A 88 -12.48 13.83 6.16
N VAL A 89 -11.65 14.11 7.17
CA VAL A 89 -10.69 13.14 7.72
C VAL A 89 -11.42 11.92 8.28
N GLU A 90 -12.45 12.14 9.07
CA GLU A 90 -13.29 11.07 9.65
C GLU A 90 -13.95 10.21 8.55
N LYS A 91 -14.46 10.84 7.49
CA LYS A 91 -15.06 10.12 6.36
C LYS A 91 -14.04 9.24 5.62
N ILE A 92 -12.84 9.76 5.37
CA ILE A 92 -11.77 9.00 4.71
C ILE A 92 -11.35 7.82 5.59
N GLN A 93 -11.17 8.06 6.88
CA GLN A 93 -10.82 7.02 7.83
C GLN A 93 -11.88 5.91 7.86
N GLN A 94 -13.15 6.26 7.84
CA GLN A 94 -14.23 5.28 7.80
C GLN A 94 -14.21 4.43 6.53
N ILE A 95 -13.94 5.04 5.36
CA ILE A 95 -13.78 4.31 4.10
C ILE A 95 -12.64 3.29 4.19
N ILE A 96 -11.50 3.70 4.75
CA ILE A 96 -10.32 2.84 4.92
C ILE A 96 -10.62 1.68 5.87
N GLU A 97 -11.20 1.96 7.04
CA GLU A 97 -11.52 0.96 8.05
C GLU A 97 -12.54 -0.05 7.54
N ASP A 98 -13.62 0.41 6.90
CA ASP A 98 -14.65 -0.46 6.33
C ASP A 98 -14.05 -1.42 5.30
N TYR A 99 -13.22 -0.92 4.39
CA TYR A 99 -12.57 -1.77 3.41
C TYR A 99 -11.66 -2.81 4.08
N ILE A 100 -10.78 -2.38 4.97
CA ILE A 100 -9.80 -3.27 5.60
C ILE A 100 -10.49 -4.34 6.47
N LEU A 101 -11.53 -3.97 7.22
CA LEU A 101 -12.19 -4.88 8.15
C LEU A 101 -13.26 -5.76 7.51
N GLU A 102 -13.93 -5.27 6.46
CA GLU A 102 -15.08 -5.95 5.87
C GLU A 102 -14.79 -6.63 4.53
N ARG A 103 -13.72 -6.24 3.83
CA ARG A 103 -13.40 -6.80 2.51
C ARG A 103 -12.70 -8.15 2.64
N GLU A 104 -13.45 -9.23 2.48
CA GLU A 104 -12.95 -10.62 2.63
C GLU A 104 -11.85 -10.96 1.60
N GLN A 105 -11.93 -10.40 0.39
CA GLN A 105 -10.95 -10.65 -0.68
C GLN A 105 -9.62 -9.95 -0.46
N MET A 106 -9.53 -8.99 0.48
CA MET A 106 -8.27 -8.31 0.79
C MET A 106 -7.29 -9.31 1.43
N THR A 107 -6.28 -9.68 0.66
CA THR A 107 -5.34 -10.77 0.99
C THR A 107 -4.12 -10.24 1.75
N ASN A 108 -3.59 -9.10 1.33
CA ASN A 108 -2.49 -8.42 2.01
C ASN A 108 -2.58 -6.92 1.79
N LEU A 109 -2.26 -6.17 2.84
CA LEU A 109 -2.19 -4.70 2.79
C LEU A 109 -0.73 -4.27 2.77
N PHE A 110 -0.33 -3.50 1.76
CA PHE A 110 1.00 -2.88 1.71
C PHE A 110 0.92 -1.46 2.27
N VAL A 111 1.64 -1.24 3.36
CA VAL A 111 1.76 0.06 4.01
C VAL A 111 3.03 0.74 3.49
N LEU A 112 2.89 1.87 2.83
CA LEU A 112 3.99 2.61 2.23
C LEU A 112 4.55 3.63 3.21
N ILE A 113 5.87 3.62 3.36
CA ILE A 113 6.63 4.51 4.25
C ILE A 113 7.74 5.18 3.44
N ASP A 114 7.82 6.50 3.48
CA ASP A 114 8.94 7.23 2.89
C ASP A 114 10.22 6.93 3.69
N CYS A 115 11.21 6.32 3.03
CA CYS A 115 12.43 5.86 3.70
C CYS A 115 13.32 6.99 4.26
N ARG A 116 13.04 8.25 3.90
CA ARG A 116 13.79 9.41 4.40
C ARG A 116 13.36 9.82 5.81
N LEU A 117 12.17 9.42 6.23
CA LEU A 117 11.55 9.89 7.47
C LEU A 117 11.90 8.97 8.66
N GLU A 118 12.06 9.59 9.82
CA GLU A 118 12.06 8.87 11.09
C GLU A 118 10.67 8.24 11.31
N PRO A 119 10.56 7.16 12.10
CA PRO A 119 9.26 6.57 12.42
C PRO A 119 8.28 7.61 12.98
N GLN A 120 7.18 7.80 12.28
CA GLN A 120 6.14 8.75 12.66
C GLN A 120 5.08 8.08 13.52
N LYS A 121 4.62 8.74 14.57
CA LYS A 121 3.60 8.21 15.47
C LYS A 121 2.34 7.74 14.75
N ILE A 122 1.87 8.50 13.76
CA ILE A 122 0.66 8.16 13.00
C ILE A 122 0.79 6.85 12.24
N ASP A 123 1.96 6.57 11.66
CA ASP A 123 2.21 5.33 10.93
C ASP A 123 2.33 4.14 11.88
N LEU A 124 3.00 4.34 13.01
CA LEU A 124 3.14 3.30 14.04
C LEU A 124 1.79 2.94 14.66
N GLU A 125 0.96 3.91 14.97
CA GLU A 125 -0.40 3.70 15.48
C GLU A 125 -1.28 2.97 14.46
N PHE A 126 -1.16 3.31 13.18
CA PHE A 126 -1.90 2.62 12.13
C PHE A 126 -1.49 1.14 12.03
N MET A 127 -0.20 0.85 12.05
CA MET A 127 0.28 -0.54 12.02
C MET A 127 -0.11 -1.32 13.29
N GLU A 128 -0.09 -0.68 14.45
CA GLU A 128 -0.59 -1.28 15.70
C GLU A 128 -2.07 -1.65 15.58
N TRP A 129 -2.88 -0.75 15.05
CA TRP A 129 -4.30 -1.02 14.79
C TRP A 129 -4.49 -2.19 13.82
N LEU A 130 -3.69 -2.30 12.77
CA LEU A 130 -3.71 -3.45 11.86
C LEU A 130 -3.43 -4.75 12.61
N GLY A 131 -2.41 -4.76 13.47
CA GLY A 131 -2.05 -5.93 14.27
C GLY A 131 -3.15 -6.34 15.25
N GLU A 132 -3.75 -5.38 15.94
CA GLU A 132 -4.86 -5.61 16.88
C GLU A 132 -6.08 -6.23 16.19
N ASN A 133 -6.30 -5.92 14.93
CA ASN A 133 -7.41 -6.44 14.13
C ASN A 133 -7.04 -7.68 13.29
N GLY A 134 -5.85 -8.22 13.47
CA GLY A 134 -5.41 -9.41 12.74
C GLY A 134 -5.27 -9.23 11.24
N VAL A 135 -5.03 -8.02 10.77
CA VAL A 135 -4.91 -7.69 9.35
C VAL A 135 -3.53 -8.08 8.82
N PRO A 136 -3.43 -8.93 7.81
CA PRO A 136 -2.13 -9.23 7.20
C PRO A 136 -1.60 -8.02 6.44
N PHE A 137 -0.39 -7.57 6.78
CA PHE A 137 0.23 -6.44 6.10
C PHE A 137 1.73 -6.61 5.93
N SER A 138 2.28 -5.84 4.99
CA SER A 138 3.70 -5.74 4.69
C SER A 138 4.07 -4.27 4.54
N ILE A 139 5.34 -3.94 4.69
CA ILE A 139 5.82 -2.55 4.58
C ILE A 139 6.59 -2.38 3.27
N ILE A 140 6.33 -1.30 2.55
CA ILE A 140 7.15 -0.88 1.41
C ILE A 140 7.77 0.47 1.75
N PHE A 141 9.10 0.49 1.90
CA PHE A 141 9.86 1.73 2.03
C PHE A 141 10.05 2.32 0.65
N THR A 142 9.54 3.53 0.44
CA THR A 142 9.55 4.22 -0.85
C THR A 142 10.65 5.26 -0.96
N LYS A 143 10.91 5.73 -2.17
CA LYS A 143 11.83 6.85 -2.46
C LYS A 143 13.30 6.57 -2.09
N ALA A 144 13.73 5.33 -2.24
CA ALA A 144 15.10 4.93 -1.92
C ALA A 144 16.15 5.65 -2.77
N ASP A 145 15.78 6.16 -3.95
CA ASP A 145 16.63 6.97 -4.83
C ASP A 145 17.00 8.33 -4.23
N LYS A 146 16.25 8.83 -3.25
CA LYS A 146 16.47 10.14 -2.62
C LYS A 146 17.59 10.15 -1.60
N LEU A 147 18.13 8.98 -1.24
CA LEU A 147 19.21 8.82 -0.27
C LEU A 147 20.33 7.93 -0.84
N ALA A 148 21.54 8.09 -0.33
CA ALA A 148 22.62 7.13 -0.59
C ALA A 148 22.25 5.75 -0.03
N ASN A 149 22.70 4.68 -0.68
CA ASN A 149 22.36 3.29 -0.31
C ASN A 149 22.61 2.95 1.17
N GLY A 150 23.75 3.39 1.71
CA GLY A 150 24.05 3.18 3.13
C GLY A 150 23.05 3.87 4.06
N LYS A 151 22.61 5.07 3.70
CA LYS A 151 21.62 5.83 4.49
C LYS A 151 20.23 5.19 4.40
N VAL A 152 19.85 4.65 3.26
CA VAL A 152 18.60 3.88 3.10
C VAL A 152 18.62 2.69 4.06
N LYS A 153 19.69 1.89 4.04
CA LYS A 153 19.84 0.73 4.93
C LYS A 153 19.77 1.13 6.40
N ASP A 154 20.44 2.19 6.79
CA ASP A 154 20.44 2.68 8.18
C ASP A 154 19.04 3.12 8.61
N ASN A 155 18.32 3.86 7.77
CA ASN A 155 16.98 4.33 8.08
C ASN A 155 15.98 3.16 8.18
N VAL A 156 16.06 2.20 7.26
CA VAL A 156 15.21 0.99 7.30
C VAL A 156 15.49 0.20 8.58
N ASN A 157 16.76 -0.02 8.93
CA ASN A 157 17.13 -0.74 10.15
C ASN A 157 16.64 -0.04 11.41
N LYS A 158 16.74 1.29 11.49
CA LYS A 158 16.18 2.07 12.59
C LYS A 158 14.67 1.91 12.71
N TYR A 159 13.97 1.94 11.58
CA TYR A 159 12.53 1.76 11.53
C TYR A 159 12.13 0.36 12.06
N LEU A 160 12.78 -0.67 11.55
CA LEU A 160 12.53 -2.05 11.97
C LEU A 160 12.84 -2.25 13.45
N LYS A 161 13.93 -1.67 13.94
CA LYS A 161 14.27 -1.70 15.38
C LYS A 161 13.17 -1.06 16.24
N LYS A 162 12.60 0.07 15.78
CA LYS A 162 11.48 0.70 16.47
C LYS A 162 10.25 -0.23 16.51
N LEU A 163 9.97 -0.93 15.44
CA LEU A 163 8.87 -1.90 15.39
C LEU A 163 9.07 -3.07 16.37
N THR A 164 10.30 -3.51 16.61
CA THR A 164 10.58 -4.59 17.57
C THR A 164 10.19 -4.25 19.01
N GLU A 165 9.96 -2.99 19.33
CA GLU A 165 9.45 -2.59 20.66
C GLU A 165 8.00 -3.07 20.89
N GLN A 166 7.24 -3.30 19.81
CA GLN A 166 5.83 -3.68 19.86
C GLN A 166 5.53 -5.03 19.19
N TRP A 167 6.40 -5.48 18.29
CA TRP A 167 6.18 -6.67 17.47
C TRP A 167 7.21 -7.76 17.80
N GLU A 168 6.73 -8.97 18.11
CA GLU A 168 7.61 -10.15 18.27
C GLU A 168 8.18 -10.57 16.92
N GLU A 169 7.32 -10.61 15.89
CA GLU A 169 7.67 -10.89 14.51
C GLU A 169 7.47 -9.65 13.66
N LEU A 170 8.51 -9.23 12.93
CA LEU A 170 8.42 -8.10 12.03
C LEU A 170 7.58 -8.48 10.80
N PRO A 171 6.73 -7.55 10.30
CA PRO A 171 6.05 -7.77 9.04
C PRO A 171 7.06 -7.87 7.90
N PRO A 172 6.74 -8.59 6.81
CA PRO A 172 7.54 -8.56 5.60
C PRO A 172 7.74 -7.12 5.13
N HIS A 173 8.92 -6.81 4.61
CA HIS A 173 9.22 -5.46 4.16
C HIS A 173 10.05 -5.46 2.88
N PHE A 174 9.93 -4.37 2.12
CA PHE A 174 10.57 -4.17 0.83
C PHE A 174 11.09 -2.74 0.75
N VAL A 175 12.15 -2.55 -0.02
CA VAL A 175 12.70 -1.23 -0.33
C VAL A 175 12.51 -0.96 -1.81
N SER A 176 11.98 0.20 -2.15
CA SER A 176 11.64 0.53 -3.53
C SER A 176 12.04 1.94 -3.95
N SER A 177 12.28 2.08 -5.25
CA SER A 177 12.37 3.36 -5.93
C SER A 177 11.59 3.28 -7.23
N SER A 178 10.54 4.07 -7.35
CA SER A 178 9.77 4.16 -8.59
C SER A 178 10.59 4.78 -9.72
N GLU A 179 11.46 5.73 -9.39
CA GLU A 179 12.33 6.41 -10.35
C GLU A 179 13.37 5.45 -10.93
N LYS A 180 14.05 4.68 -10.09
CA LYS A 180 15.06 3.69 -10.51
C LYS A 180 14.50 2.30 -10.79
N LYS A 181 13.21 2.11 -10.62
CA LYS A 181 12.49 0.84 -10.84
C LYS A 181 13.03 -0.32 -9.99
N THR A 182 13.55 -0.02 -8.79
CA THR A 182 14.05 -1.04 -7.86
C THR A 182 12.95 -1.52 -6.91
N GLY A 183 13.07 -2.77 -6.46
CA GLY A 183 12.11 -3.41 -5.55
C GLY A 183 10.87 -4.00 -6.24
N ARG A 184 10.68 -3.75 -7.52
CA ARG A 184 9.51 -4.22 -8.28
C ARG A 184 9.40 -5.74 -8.27
N GLN A 185 10.46 -6.42 -8.63
CA GLN A 185 10.45 -7.88 -8.76
C GLN A 185 10.16 -8.56 -7.42
N GLU A 186 10.79 -8.09 -6.36
CA GLU A 186 10.61 -8.63 -5.01
C GLU A 186 9.16 -8.51 -4.53
N ILE A 187 8.52 -7.36 -4.77
CA ILE A 187 7.11 -7.14 -4.42
C ILE A 187 6.20 -8.05 -5.25
N LEU A 188 6.42 -8.12 -6.56
CA LEU A 188 5.60 -8.96 -7.44
C LEU A 188 5.79 -10.45 -7.15
N ASP A 189 6.99 -10.90 -6.84
CA ASP A 189 7.26 -12.29 -6.47
C ASP A 189 6.61 -12.66 -5.14
N TYR A 190 6.57 -11.72 -4.20
CA TYR A 190 5.84 -11.91 -2.95
C TYR A 190 4.33 -12.08 -3.20
N ILE A 191 3.73 -11.22 -4.00
CA ILE A 191 2.32 -11.37 -4.41
C ILE A 191 2.09 -12.72 -5.11
N ASP A 192 2.95 -13.10 -6.03
CA ASP A 192 2.85 -14.36 -6.77
C ASP A 192 2.92 -15.57 -5.83
N SER A 193 3.80 -15.53 -4.83
CA SER A 193 3.91 -16.60 -3.84
C SER A 193 2.62 -16.79 -3.04
N ILE A 194 1.97 -15.71 -2.66
CA ILE A 194 0.69 -15.74 -1.96
C ILE A 194 -0.41 -16.27 -2.90
N ASN A 195 -0.48 -15.77 -4.14
CA ASN A 195 -1.47 -16.23 -5.13
C ASN A 195 -1.36 -17.74 -5.38
N ARG A 196 -0.14 -18.27 -5.47
CA ARG A 196 0.08 -19.72 -5.61
C ARG A 196 -0.41 -20.49 -4.39
N SER A 197 -0.18 -19.98 -3.20
CA SER A 197 -0.66 -20.63 -1.95
C SER A 197 -2.18 -20.67 -1.87
N LEU A 198 -2.87 -19.66 -2.40
CA LEU A 198 -4.33 -19.61 -2.43
C LEU A 198 -4.95 -20.60 -3.42
N LYS A 199 -4.20 -21.03 -4.44
CA LYS A 199 -4.65 -22.00 -5.45
C LYS A 199 -4.35 -23.46 -5.06
N ALA A 200 -3.48 -23.64 -4.07
CA ALA A 200 -3.15 -24.95 -3.53
C ALA A 200 -4.18 -25.37 -2.47
#